data_9d1ac166a3b9dc2ec1aa9e807e7d99a8
#
_entry.id   9d1ac166a3b9dc2ec1aa9e807e7d99a8
#
_cell.length_a   1.000
_cell.length_b   1.000
_cell.length_c   1.000
_cell.angle_alpha   90.00
_cell.angle_beta   90.00
_cell.angle_gamma   90.00
#
_symmetry.space_group_name_H-M   'P 1'
#
loop_
_entity.id
_entity.type
_entity.pdbx_description
1 polymer ?
#
loop_
_entity_poly.entity_id
_entity_poly.type
_entity_poly.pdbx_seq_one_letter_code
_entity_poly.pdbx_strand_id
1 'polypeptide(L)'
;MSFLRRALPRPVPSRTLLSRMRRNARPLSTGQDSYAATIPNLRLTPCTRVIYQGFTGKVSTANAKESIAYGTNIVGGTTPGKSGEHLGLPLYPTLREAADKLKPDATAVFVGAQHAAKAIEDAIEAEIPLIVAIAEFLPCKY
;
A
#
# COMPACT_ATOMS: atom_id res chain seq x y z
N MET A 1 -4.88 -75.57 12.30
CA MET A 1 -4.23 -74.39 12.92
C MET A 1 -4.29 -73.23 11.92
N SER A 2 -5.26 -72.36 12.09
CA SER A 2 -5.60 -71.26 11.16
C SER A 2 -5.04 -69.94 11.74
N PHE A 3 -4.04 -69.34 11.05
CA PHE A 3 -3.51 -68.04 11.46
C PHE A 3 -4.32 -66.93 10.81
N LEU A 4 -5.16 -66.28 11.60
CA LEU A 4 -5.81 -64.99 11.23
C LEU A 4 -4.75 -63.88 11.19
N ARG A 5 -4.41 -63.40 10.01
CA ARG A 5 -3.64 -62.14 9.82
C ARG A 5 -4.57 -60.95 10.08
N ARG A 6 -4.35 -60.30 11.24
CA ARG A 6 -4.99 -59.07 11.61
C ARG A 6 -4.43 -57.92 10.77
N ALA A 7 -5.22 -57.34 9.88
CA ALA A 7 -4.87 -56.20 9.06
C ALA A 7 -4.78 -54.94 9.95
N LEU A 8 -3.65 -54.23 9.91
CA LEU A 8 -3.46 -52.95 10.58
C LEU A 8 -4.24 -51.85 9.81
N PRO A 9 -4.90 -50.93 10.52
CA PRO A 9 -5.60 -49.83 9.87
C PRO A 9 -4.61 -48.84 9.23
N ARG A 10 -4.89 -48.43 8.00
CA ARG A 10 -4.12 -47.39 7.27
C ARG A 10 -4.26 -46.04 7.96
N PRO A 11 -3.18 -45.25 8.12
CA PRO A 11 -3.27 -43.91 8.68
C PRO A 11 -4.07 -43.00 7.74
N VAL A 12 -5.13 -42.39 8.25
CA VAL A 12 -5.91 -41.37 7.58
C VAL A 12 -5.10 -40.08 7.59
N PRO A 13 -4.83 -39.43 6.44
CA PRO A 13 -4.12 -38.16 6.45
C PRO A 13 -4.96 -37.11 7.15
N SER A 14 -4.37 -36.48 8.20
CA SER A 14 -5.04 -35.48 8.99
C SER A 14 -5.41 -34.26 8.12
N ARG A 15 -6.65 -33.81 8.21
CA ARG A 15 -7.25 -32.69 7.48
C ARG A 15 -6.55 -31.34 7.71
N THR A 16 -5.56 -31.28 8.59
CA THR A 16 -4.90 -30.04 9.04
C THR A 16 -3.82 -29.55 8.08
N LEU A 17 -3.29 -30.38 7.18
CA LEU A 17 -2.21 -29.98 6.25
C LEU A 17 -2.72 -29.34 4.95
N LEU A 18 -3.97 -29.56 4.56
CA LEU A 18 -4.53 -29.00 3.32
C LEU A 18 -5.07 -27.56 3.47
N SER A 19 -5.24 -27.07 4.70
CA SER A 19 -5.78 -25.72 4.94
C SER A 19 -4.70 -24.61 4.87
N ARG A 20 -3.42 -24.96 4.90
CA ARG A 20 -2.31 -24.01 4.89
C ARG A 20 -1.81 -23.61 3.50
N MET A 21 -2.14 -24.36 2.45
CA MET A 21 -1.68 -24.09 1.08
C MET A 21 -2.62 -23.22 0.24
N ARG A 22 -3.76 -22.77 0.77
CA ARG A 22 -4.73 -21.95 0.01
C ARG A 22 -4.65 -20.45 0.24
N ARG A 23 -3.62 -19.94 0.92
CA ARG A 23 -3.60 -18.50 1.31
C ARG A 23 -2.82 -17.58 0.40
N ASN A 24 -2.25 -18.02 -0.73
CA ASN A 24 -1.50 -17.14 -1.64
C ASN A 24 -1.80 -17.33 -3.13
N ALA A 25 -2.90 -17.94 -3.49
CA ALA A 25 -3.37 -17.82 -4.86
C ALA A 25 -4.25 -16.57 -4.95
N ARG A 26 -3.66 -15.41 -5.26
CA ARG A 26 -4.42 -14.29 -5.83
C ARG A 26 -5.15 -14.84 -7.04
N PRO A 27 -6.48 -14.71 -7.14
CA PRO A 27 -7.17 -15.02 -8.39
C PRO A 27 -6.54 -14.13 -9.46
N LEU A 28 -6.05 -14.72 -10.55
CA LEU A 28 -5.75 -13.99 -11.77
C LEU A 28 -7.07 -13.43 -12.25
N SER A 29 -7.38 -12.18 -11.87
CA SER A 29 -8.56 -11.48 -12.37
C SER A 29 -8.34 -11.29 -13.87
N THR A 30 -9.26 -11.78 -14.66
CA THR A 30 -9.37 -11.46 -16.08
C THR A 30 -9.46 -9.93 -16.20
N GLY A 31 -8.52 -9.31 -16.92
CA GLY A 31 -8.14 -7.89 -16.81
C GLY A 31 -9.24 -6.83 -17.01
N GLN A 32 -10.50 -7.19 -17.31
CA GLN A 32 -11.62 -6.26 -17.42
C GLN A 32 -12.29 -5.97 -16.06
N ASP A 33 -12.40 -6.95 -15.19
CA ASP A 33 -13.07 -6.77 -13.89
C ASP A 33 -12.18 -6.02 -12.88
N SER A 34 -10.85 -6.11 -13.00
CA SER A 34 -9.90 -5.44 -12.12
C SER A 34 -9.89 -3.92 -12.31
N TYR A 35 -10.01 -3.43 -13.56
CA TYR A 35 -10.05 -1.99 -13.84
C TYR A 35 -11.33 -1.34 -13.31
N ALA A 36 -12.49 -1.95 -13.57
CA ALA A 36 -13.76 -1.46 -13.06
C ALA A 36 -13.79 -1.36 -11.53
N ALA A 37 -13.13 -2.29 -10.83
CA ALA A 37 -13.01 -2.27 -9.37
C ALA A 37 -12.17 -1.10 -8.83
N THR A 38 -11.25 -0.54 -9.63
CA THR A 38 -10.38 0.58 -9.21
C THR A 38 -10.96 1.96 -9.53
N ILE A 39 -11.96 2.07 -10.40
CA ILE A 39 -12.61 3.35 -10.75
C ILE A 39 -13.11 4.13 -9.53
N PRO A 40 -13.72 3.52 -8.50
CA PRO A 40 -14.15 4.23 -7.29
C PRO A 40 -12.99 4.93 -6.55
N ASN A 41 -11.76 4.42 -6.65
CA ASN A 41 -10.58 5.00 -6.00
C ASN A 41 -10.18 6.37 -6.59
N LEU A 42 -10.63 6.68 -7.82
CA LEU A 42 -10.41 7.98 -8.47
C LEU A 42 -11.33 9.08 -7.91
N ARG A 43 -12.35 8.72 -7.11
CA ARG A 43 -13.25 9.70 -6.49
C ARG A 43 -12.63 10.27 -5.22
N LEU A 44 -12.16 11.49 -5.30
CA LEU A 44 -11.70 12.25 -4.14
C LEU A 44 -12.89 12.93 -3.47
N THR A 45 -12.94 12.85 -2.16
CA THR A 45 -13.94 13.48 -1.30
C THR A 45 -13.23 14.24 -0.18
N PRO A 46 -13.89 15.17 0.52
CA PRO A 46 -13.28 15.82 1.68
C PRO A 46 -12.83 14.85 2.79
N CYS A 47 -13.39 13.65 2.82
CA CYS A 47 -13.02 12.61 3.79
C CYS A 47 -11.82 11.76 3.33
N THR A 48 -11.39 11.85 2.07
CA THR A 48 -10.27 11.08 1.53
C THR A 48 -9.00 11.40 2.30
N ARG A 49 -8.38 10.38 2.89
CA ARG A 49 -7.17 10.49 3.71
C ARG A 49 -5.95 10.50 2.84
N VAL A 50 -5.24 11.62 2.78
CA VAL A 50 -4.08 11.79 1.91
C VAL A 50 -2.79 11.78 2.74
N ILE A 51 -1.79 11.02 2.25
CA ILE A 51 -0.43 11.04 2.81
C ILE A 51 0.55 11.61 1.79
N TYR A 52 1.51 12.40 2.27
CA TYR A 52 2.54 13.01 1.41
C TYR A 52 3.85 12.23 1.50
N GLN A 53 4.41 11.84 0.36
CA GLN A 53 5.77 11.31 0.28
C GLN A 53 6.75 12.44 -0.03
N GLY A 54 7.88 12.48 0.68
CA GLY A 54 8.80 13.60 0.63
C GLY A 54 8.30 14.83 1.40
N PHE A 55 7.54 14.64 2.48
CA PHE A 55 6.76 15.64 3.19
C PHE A 55 7.58 16.84 3.70
N THR A 56 8.86 16.65 4.05
CA THR A 56 9.74 17.73 4.53
C THR A 56 10.44 18.52 3.40
N GLY A 57 10.15 18.20 2.15
CA GLY A 57 10.66 18.93 1.00
C GLY A 57 10.07 20.34 0.91
N LYS A 58 10.82 21.31 0.32
CA LYS A 58 10.36 22.71 0.20
C LYS A 58 9.04 22.82 -0.57
N VAL A 59 8.94 22.15 -1.72
CA VAL A 59 7.73 22.17 -2.58
C VAL A 59 6.57 21.45 -1.90
N SER A 60 6.83 20.27 -1.35
CA SER A 60 5.83 19.48 -0.61
C SER A 60 5.27 20.23 0.59
N THR A 61 6.13 20.88 1.38
CA THR A 61 5.71 21.70 2.55
C THR A 61 4.84 22.87 2.13
N ALA A 62 5.20 23.58 1.05
CA ALA A 62 4.40 24.71 0.55
C ALA A 62 3.02 24.22 0.08
N ASN A 63 2.99 23.18 -0.77
CA ASN A 63 1.75 22.60 -1.27
C ASN A 63 0.87 22.03 -0.14
N ALA A 64 1.48 21.35 0.85
CA ALA A 64 0.72 20.82 1.98
C ALA A 64 0.03 21.92 2.81
N LYS A 65 0.69 23.08 3.03
CA LYS A 65 0.08 24.23 3.71
C LYS A 65 -1.14 24.75 2.96
N GLU A 66 -1.02 24.93 1.65
CA GLU A 66 -2.11 25.37 0.79
C GLU A 66 -3.27 24.36 0.77
N SER A 67 -2.94 23.08 0.67
CA SER A 67 -3.93 21.99 0.65
C SER A 67 -4.68 21.89 1.98
N ILE A 68 -4.00 22.03 3.12
CA ILE A 68 -4.64 22.09 4.45
C ILE A 68 -5.56 23.31 4.55
N ALA A 69 -5.11 24.47 4.09
CA ALA A 69 -5.93 25.69 4.08
C ALA A 69 -7.17 25.55 3.18
N TYR A 70 -7.07 24.79 2.09
CA TYR A 70 -8.17 24.46 1.19
C TYR A 70 -9.16 23.46 1.80
N GLY A 71 -8.77 22.72 2.84
CA GLY A 71 -9.61 21.73 3.52
C GLY A 71 -9.31 20.26 3.09
N THR A 72 -8.17 20.01 2.45
CA THR A 72 -7.73 18.64 2.14
C THR A 72 -7.38 17.91 3.43
N ASN A 73 -7.88 16.70 3.59
CA ASN A 73 -7.62 15.85 4.76
C ASN A 73 -6.25 15.15 4.65
N ILE A 74 -5.17 15.90 4.92
CA ILE A 74 -3.82 15.35 4.99
C ILE A 74 -3.65 14.74 6.37
N VAL A 75 -3.40 13.42 6.42
CA VAL A 75 -3.29 12.66 7.67
C VAL A 75 -1.85 12.50 8.15
N GLY A 76 -0.87 12.81 7.33
CA GLY A 76 0.55 12.72 7.66
C GLY A 76 1.44 12.68 6.44
N GLY A 77 2.72 12.38 6.66
CA GLY A 77 3.69 12.26 5.58
C GLY A 77 4.83 11.32 5.87
N THR A 78 5.63 11.07 4.84
CA THR A 78 6.84 10.27 4.95
C THR A 78 8.04 11.01 4.42
N THR A 79 9.17 10.82 5.08
CA THR A 79 10.49 11.26 4.59
C THR A 79 11.52 10.23 5.05
N PRO A 80 12.30 9.64 4.13
CA PRO A 80 13.29 8.63 4.47
C PRO A 80 14.22 9.09 5.60
N GLY A 81 14.38 8.25 6.64
CA GLY A 81 15.26 8.51 7.76
C GLY A 81 14.80 9.59 8.74
N LYS A 82 13.58 10.14 8.59
CA LYS A 82 13.02 11.13 9.53
C LYS A 82 11.73 10.61 10.14
N SER A 83 11.56 10.89 11.43
CA SER A 83 10.34 10.60 12.18
C SER A 83 10.03 11.76 13.10
N GLY A 84 8.77 11.88 13.53
CA GLY A 84 8.33 12.94 14.43
C GLY A 84 7.08 13.63 13.91
N GLU A 85 7.14 14.96 13.80
CA GLU A 85 6.01 15.81 13.38
C GLU A 85 6.47 16.87 12.37
N HIS A 86 5.62 17.17 11.39
CA HIS A 86 5.82 18.23 10.44
C HIS A 86 4.45 18.89 10.12
N LEU A 87 4.37 20.20 10.22
CA LEU A 87 3.12 20.97 10.06
C LEU A 87 1.96 20.52 11.00
N GLY A 88 2.27 20.04 12.20
CA GLY A 88 1.26 19.51 13.11
C GLY A 88 0.76 18.10 12.76
N LEU A 89 1.41 17.43 11.80
CA LEU A 89 1.02 16.11 11.33
C LEU A 89 2.15 15.09 11.53
N PRO A 90 1.84 13.81 11.76
CA PRO A 90 2.82 12.79 12.01
C PRO A 90 3.70 12.52 10.77
N LEU A 91 5.00 12.34 11.03
CA LEU A 91 6.01 12.04 10.03
C LEU A 91 6.61 10.66 10.30
N TYR A 92 6.65 9.82 9.29
CA TYR A 92 7.19 8.46 9.36
C TYR A 92 8.40 8.27 8.45
N PRO A 93 9.35 7.40 8.83
CA PRO A 93 10.53 7.12 8.03
C PRO A 93 10.24 6.26 6.81
N THR A 94 9.18 5.44 6.85
CA THR A 94 8.78 4.55 5.77
C THR A 94 7.30 4.69 5.45
N LEU A 95 6.95 4.45 4.18
CA LEU A 95 5.56 4.52 3.75
C LEU A 95 4.73 3.37 4.33
N ARG A 96 5.34 2.18 4.47
CA ARG A 96 4.68 1.00 5.05
C ARG A 96 4.19 1.26 6.47
N GLU A 97 5.09 1.80 7.31
CA GLU A 97 4.74 2.14 8.70
C GLU A 97 3.63 3.20 8.76
N ALA A 98 3.69 4.19 7.88
CA ALA A 98 2.67 5.22 7.79
C ALA A 98 1.33 4.65 7.31
N ALA A 99 1.32 3.76 6.32
CA ALA A 99 0.12 3.11 5.80
C ALA A 99 -0.55 2.23 6.87
N ASP A 100 0.23 1.48 7.63
CA ASP A 100 -0.29 0.62 8.70
C ASP A 100 -0.98 1.44 9.81
N LYS A 101 -0.43 2.61 10.17
CA LYS A 101 -0.95 3.46 11.25
C LYS A 101 -2.03 4.43 10.79
N LEU A 102 -1.85 5.04 9.61
CA LEU A 102 -2.73 6.10 9.12
C LEU A 102 -3.80 5.60 8.16
N LYS A 103 -3.65 4.42 7.57
CA LYS A 103 -4.56 3.82 6.58
C LYS A 103 -5.03 4.86 5.54
N PRO A 104 -4.12 5.42 4.74
CA PRO A 104 -4.46 6.44 3.76
C PRO A 104 -5.22 5.84 2.58
N ASP A 105 -6.12 6.63 1.99
CA ASP A 105 -6.84 6.29 0.76
C ASP A 105 -6.04 6.71 -0.48
N ALA A 106 -5.19 7.74 -0.33
CA ALA A 106 -4.39 8.26 -1.41
C ALA A 106 -3.01 8.71 -0.93
N THR A 107 -2.02 8.65 -1.83
CA THR A 107 -0.70 9.21 -1.59
C THR A 107 -0.30 10.21 -2.69
N ALA A 108 0.28 11.33 -2.28
CA ALA A 108 0.86 12.34 -3.17
C ALA A 108 2.39 12.24 -3.13
N VAL A 109 3.00 11.97 -4.29
CA VAL A 109 4.45 11.72 -4.44
C VAL A 109 5.17 13.02 -4.80
N PHE A 110 5.80 13.65 -3.81
CA PHE A 110 6.58 14.90 -3.93
C PHE A 110 8.09 14.64 -3.80
N VAL A 111 8.60 13.68 -4.54
CA VAL A 111 10.04 13.36 -4.55
C VAL A 111 10.64 13.64 -5.92
N GLY A 112 11.95 13.86 -5.98
CA GLY A 112 12.65 14.06 -7.25
C GLY A 112 12.53 12.85 -8.17
N ALA A 113 12.60 13.05 -9.50
CA ALA A 113 12.39 12.03 -10.53
C ALA A 113 13.21 10.74 -10.29
N GLN A 114 14.46 10.88 -9.82
CA GLN A 114 15.34 9.74 -9.53
C GLN A 114 14.84 8.82 -8.41
N HIS A 115 13.97 9.32 -7.53
CA HIS A 115 13.41 8.57 -6.40
C HIS A 115 11.92 8.26 -6.58
N ALA A 116 11.28 8.84 -7.59
CA ALA A 116 9.83 8.74 -7.76
C ALA A 116 9.40 7.32 -8.12
N ALA A 117 10.16 6.60 -8.94
CA ALA A 117 9.86 5.20 -9.26
C ALA A 117 9.82 4.34 -7.99
N LYS A 118 10.84 4.46 -7.13
CA LYS A 118 10.87 3.72 -5.85
C LYS A 118 9.72 4.13 -4.93
N ALA A 119 9.40 5.41 -4.86
CA ALA A 119 8.30 5.91 -4.04
C ALA A 119 6.92 5.38 -4.51
N ILE A 120 6.74 5.20 -5.82
CA ILE A 120 5.55 4.58 -6.40
C ILE A 120 5.51 3.08 -6.09
N GLU A 121 6.64 2.38 -6.26
CA GLU A 121 6.75 0.95 -5.89
C GLU A 121 6.40 0.72 -4.42
N ASP A 122 6.94 1.53 -3.50
CA ASP A 122 6.63 1.47 -2.07
C ASP A 122 5.13 1.69 -1.79
N ALA A 123 4.48 2.56 -2.57
CA ALA A 123 3.04 2.81 -2.43
C ALA A 123 2.19 1.65 -2.96
N ILE A 124 2.62 0.98 -4.02
CA ILE A 124 1.99 -0.24 -4.53
C ILE A 124 2.15 -1.38 -3.51
N GLU A 125 3.35 -1.55 -2.95
CA GLU A 125 3.61 -2.57 -1.91
C GLU A 125 2.82 -2.32 -0.63
N ALA A 126 2.56 -1.05 -0.29
CA ALA A 126 1.71 -0.65 0.84
C ALA A 126 0.22 -0.74 0.53
N GLU A 127 -0.17 -1.16 -0.69
CA GLU A 127 -1.55 -1.33 -1.15
C GLU A 127 -2.41 -0.06 -1.02
N ILE A 128 -1.81 1.13 -1.24
CA ILE A 128 -2.55 2.41 -1.21
C ILE A 128 -3.42 2.51 -2.47
N PRO A 129 -4.74 2.75 -2.32
CA PRO A 129 -5.69 2.67 -3.44
C PRO A 129 -5.46 3.67 -4.58
N LEU A 130 -4.95 4.87 -4.26
CA LEU A 130 -4.68 5.93 -5.24
C LEU A 130 -3.28 6.52 -5.06
N ILE A 131 -2.51 6.56 -6.14
CA ILE A 131 -1.17 7.16 -6.17
C ILE A 131 -1.18 8.34 -7.14
N VAL A 132 -0.86 9.52 -6.65
CA VAL A 132 -0.75 10.75 -7.45
C VAL A 132 0.74 11.13 -7.53
N ALA A 133 1.37 10.88 -8.66
CA ALA A 133 2.75 11.25 -8.90
C ALA A 133 2.84 12.52 -9.76
N ILE A 134 3.55 13.54 -9.25
CA ILE A 134 3.75 14.82 -9.92
C ILE A 134 5.12 14.90 -10.61
N ALA A 135 6.00 13.91 -10.38
CA ALA A 135 7.34 13.89 -10.94
C ALA A 135 7.29 13.69 -12.47
N GLU A 136 7.98 14.56 -13.19
CA GLU A 136 8.26 14.40 -14.62
C GLU A 136 9.54 13.58 -14.82
N PHE A 137 9.78 13.12 -16.06
CA PHE A 137 10.97 12.35 -16.45
C PHE A 137 11.17 11.04 -15.66
N LEU A 138 10.06 10.36 -15.35
CA LEU A 138 10.15 9.01 -14.81
C LEU A 138 10.70 8.06 -15.86
N PRO A 139 11.79 7.30 -15.56
CA PRO A 139 12.31 6.33 -16.52
C PRO A 139 11.28 5.21 -16.74
N CYS A 140 10.87 5.02 -17.99
CA CYS A 140 10.10 3.85 -18.36
C CYS A 140 11.04 2.64 -18.34
N LYS A 141 10.78 1.69 -17.45
CA LYS A 141 11.40 0.36 -17.51
C LYS A 141 10.49 -0.54 -18.31
N TYR A 142 10.95 -1.00 -19.45
CA TYR A 142 10.34 -2.06 -20.27
C TYR A 142 11.18 -3.31 -20.21
#